data_53d4586f74a15e0d565f96bb93c17f49
#
_entry.id   53d4586f74a15e0d565f96bb93c17f49
#
_cell.length_a   1.000
_cell.length_b   1.000
_cell.length_c   1.000
_cell.angle_alpha   90.00
_cell.angle_beta   90.00
_cell.angle_gamma   90.00
#
_symmetry.space_group_name_H-M   'P 1'
#
loop_
_entity.id
_entity.type
_entity.pdbx_description
1 polymer ?
#
loop_
_entity_poly.entity_id
_entity_poly.type
_entity_poly.pdbx_seq_one_letter_code
_entity_poly.pdbx_strand_id
1 'polypeptide(L)'
;MLSFENDYSCTATPEIIERISEIAQNQYPGYGNDSICESAKAKIREACACPDAQIFFLVGGTQTNQTIIDSITPQYAGVIAASTGHVNVHEAGAIEFTGHKVLTLPHHDGKIDATELDEYCATFYADGNYTHMVFPGCVYISQATEYGTLYTLAELEAIRKVCTKYDMPLFIDGARLGYALTATGNDVTLEDIARIADVFYIGGTKVGAMFGEAVVFTHGNMPKQFVTMVKRR
;
A
#
# COMPACT_ATOMS: atom_id res chain seq x y z
N MET A 1 19.42 14.82 -21.03
CA MET A 1 19.79 15.14 -19.64
C MET A 1 18.85 14.34 -18.75
N LEU A 2 19.37 13.57 -17.80
CA LEU A 2 18.51 12.88 -16.82
C LEU A 2 18.01 13.92 -15.82
N SER A 3 16.70 13.94 -15.57
CA SER A 3 16.09 14.78 -14.53
C SER A 3 15.97 13.96 -13.24
N PHE A 4 16.33 14.59 -12.11
CA PHE A 4 16.16 14.04 -10.77
C PHE A 4 15.19 14.90 -9.94
N GLU A 5 14.31 15.64 -10.62
CA GLU A 5 13.33 16.51 -9.97
C GLU A 5 12.25 15.72 -9.25
N ASN A 6 11.79 14.63 -9.84
CA ASN A 6 10.84 13.68 -9.27
C ASN A 6 10.91 12.34 -10.02
N ASP A 7 10.22 11.30 -9.51
CA ASP A 7 10.18 9.97 -10.09
C ASP A 7 8.82 9.59 -10.71
N TYR A 8 7.96 10.59 -11.00
CA TYR A 8 6.62 10.36 -11.58
C TYR A 8 6.34 11.20 -12.84
N SER A 9 7.37 11.77 -13.47
CA SER A 9 7.23 12.57 -14.71
C SER A 9 7.35 11.76 -16.00
N CYS A 10 7.73 10.47 -15.93
CA CYS A 10 7.73 9.60 -17.09
C CYS A 10 6.32 9.08 -17.36
N THR A 11 5.92 9.05 -18.64
CA THR A 11 4.60 8.57 -19.03
C THR A 11 4.53 7.04 -19.00
N ALA A 12 4.58 6.38 -20.14
CA ALA A 12 4.50 4.94 -20.26
C ALA A 12 5.60 4.42 -21.19
N THR A 13 5.90 3.12 -21.07
CA THR A 13 6.78 2.49 -22.06
C THR A 13 6.14 2.47 -23.44
N PRO A 14 6.93 2.42 -24.53
CA PRO A 14 6.39 2.40 -25.90
C PRO A 14 5.36 1.29 -26.12
N GLU A 15 5.58 0.11 -25.54
CA GLU A 15 4.70 -1.05 -25.68
C GLU A 15 3.31 -0.80 -25.07
N ILE A 16 3.25 -0.07 -23.95
CA ILE A 16 1.97 0.32 -23.32
C ILE A 16 1.25 1.35 -24.19
N ILE A 17 1.97 2.33 -24.75
CA ILE A 17 1.38 3.34 -25.64
C ILE A 17 0.81 2.67 -26.90
N GLU A 18 1.55 1.73 -27.50
CA GLU A 18 1.08 0.97 -28.66
C GLU A 18 -0.20 0.19 -28.30
N ARG A 19 -0.20 -0.52 -27.18
CA ARG A 19 -1.35 -1.29 -26.72
C ARG A 19 -2.57 -0.41 -26.45
N ILE A 20 -2.40 0.75 -25.86
CA ILE A 20 -3.49 1.72 -25.65
C ILE A 20 -4.08 2.15 -26.99
N SER A 21 -3.23 2.42 -28.00
CA SER A 21 -3.65 2.82 -29.33
C SER A 21 -4.48 1.73 -30.01
N GLU A 22 -4.09 0.45 -29.89
CA GLU A 22 -4.82 -0.69 -30.45
C GLU A 22 -6.25 -0.83 -29.89
N ILE A 23 -6.44 -0.54 -28.60
CA ILE A 23 -7.71 -0.74 -27.92
C ILE A 23 -8.56 0.53 -27.82
N ALA A 24 -8.06 1.67 -28.25
CA ALA A 24 -8.64 3.00 -28.03
C ALA A 24 -10.08 3.16 -28.57
N GLN A 25 -10.47 2.37 -29.58
CA GLN A 25 -11.79 2.41 -30.18
C GLN A 25 -12.77 1.37 -29.58
N ASN A 26 -12.30 0.52 -28.68
CA ASN A 26 -13.12 -0.49 -28.05
C ASN A 26 -13.91 0.09 -26.87
N GLN A 27 -15.07 -0.49 -26.59
CA GLN A 27 -15.86 -0.18 -25.40
C GLN A 27 -15.74 -1.31 -24.40
N TYR A 28 -15.46 -0.96 -23.14
CA TYR A 28 -15.27 -1.93 -22.06
C TYR A 28 -16.17 -1.61 -20.86
N PRO A 29 -16.62 -2.61 -20.10
CA PRO A 29 -17.25 -2.40 -18.80
C PRO A 29 -16.32 -1.62 -17.86
N GLY A 30 -16.91 -0.75 -17.04
CA GLY A 30 -16.13 0.04 -16.07
C GLY A 30 -15.76 -0.71 -14.80
N TYR A 31 -14.98 -0.04 -13.94
CA TYR A 31 -14.62 -0.49 -12.60
C TYR A 31 -13.81 -1.79 -12.56
N GLY A 32 -12.99 -2.04 -13.57
CA GLY A 32 -12.13 -3.22 -13.63
C GLY A 32 -12.86 -4.55 -13.85
N ASN A 33 -14.06 -4.50 -14.47
CA ASN A 33 -14.85 -5.69 -14.80
C ASN A 33 -14.68 -6.12 -16.27
N ASP A 34 -13.74 -5.53 -16.99
CA ASP A 34 -13.42 -5.86 -18.36
C ASP A 34 -12.40 -7.00 -18.47
N SER A 35 -12.31 -7.59 -19.66
CA SER A 35 -11.43 -8.75 -19.91
C SER A 35 -9.95 -8.43 -19.78
N ILE A 36 -9.53 -7.17 -20.00
CA ILE A 36 -8.12 -6.75 -19.85
C ILE A 36 -7.77 -6.71 -18.37
N CYS A 37 -8.64 -6.11 -17.55
CA CYS A 37 -8.47 -6.09 -16.11
C CYS A 37 -8.52 -7.50 -15.51
N GLU A 38 -9.41 -8.38 -15.96
CA GLU A 38 -9.44 -9.78 -15.48
C GLU A 38 -8.15 -10.54 -15.86
N SER A 39 -7.62 -10.33 -17.06
CA SER A 39 -6.32 -10.89 -17.45
C SER A 39 -5.18 -10.35 -16.58
N ALA A 40 -5.18 -9.06 -16.27
CA ALA A 40 -4.18 -8.47 -15.37
C ALA A 40 -4.29 -9.03 -13.94
N LYS A 41 -5.49 -9.15 -13.39
CA LYS A 41 -5.75 -9.76 -12.07
C LYS A 41 -5.24 -11.21 -12.02
N ALA A 42 -5.48 -12.00 -13.07
CA ALA A 42 -4.99 -13.38 -13.14
C ALA A 42 -3.46 -13.45 -13.06
N LYS A 43 -2.77 -12.61 -13.84
CA LYS A 43 -1.29 -12.53 -13.82
C LYS A 43 -0.74 -12.07 -12.47
N ILE A 44 -1.41 -11.12 -11.81
CA ILE A 44 -0.99 -10.65 -10.47
C ILE A 44 -1.16 -11.78 -9.45
N ARG A 45 -2.28 -12.51 -9.47
CA ARG A 45 -2.50 -13.67 -8.59
C ARG A 45 -1.42 -14.74 -8.77
N GLU A 46 -1.06 -15.03 -10.02
CA GLU A 46 0.02 -15.95 -10.35
C GLU A 46 1.38 -15.46 -9.82
N ALA A 47 1.74 -14.20 -10.11
CA ALA A 47 3.01 -13.61 -9.68
C ALA A 47 3.16 -13.50 -8.16
N CYS A 48 2.04 -13.36 -7.44
CA CYS A 48 2.01 -13.32 -5.97
C CYS A 48 1.87 -14.70 -5.32
N ALA A 49 1.72 -15.78 -6.10
CA ALA A 49 1.33 -17.11 -5.61
C ALA A 49 0.09 -17.06 -4.68
N CYS A 50 -0.85 -16.14 -4.95
CA CYS A 50 -2.02 -15.85 -4.11
C CYS A 50 -3.31 -15.97 -4.95
N PRO A 51 -3.82 -17.20 -5.18
CA PRO A 51 -4.96 -17.43 -6.09
C PRO A 51 -6.26 -16.78 -5.63
N ASP A 52 -6.43 -16.61 -4.31
CA ASP A 52 -7.63 -16.03 -3.71
C ASP A 52 -7.55 -14.50 -3.54
N ALA A 53 -6.47 -13.87 -4.01
CA ALA A 53 -6.31 -12.42 -3.90
C ALA A 53 -7.43 -11.67 -4.64
N GLN A 54 -8.00 -10.69 -3.94
CA GLN A 54 -8.97 -9.76 -4.49
C GLN A 54 -8.24 -8.50 -4.95
N ILE A 55 -8.37 -8.18 -6.24
CA ILE A 55 -7.57 -7.11 -6.86
C ILE A 55 -8.47 -6.03 -7.41
N PHE A 56 -8.10 -4.77 -7.15
CA PHE A 56 -8.77 -3.59 -7.67
C PHE A 56 -7.76 -2.58 -8.19
N PHE A 57 -8.09 -1.87 -9.28
CA PHE A 57 -7.21 -0.87 -9.88
C PHE A 57 -7.68 0.53 -9.50
N LEU A 58 -6.76 1.36 -9.01
CA LEU A 58 -6.96 2.77 -8.65
C LEU A 58 -6.03 3.67 -9.48
N VAL A 59 -6.26 4.96 -9.45
CA VAL A 59 -5.63 5.90 -10.39
C VAL A 59 -4.24 6.36 -9.94
N GLY A 60 -4.01 6.51 -8.64
CA GLY A 60 -2.75 7.05 -8.11
C GLY A 60 -2.56 6.77 -6.63
N GLY A 61 -1.31 6.91 -6.14
CA GLY A 61 -0.88 6.51 -4.81
C GLY A 61 -1.67 7.16 -3.67
N THR A 62 -1.84 8.48 -3.68
CA THR A 62 -2.58 9.20 -2.62
C THR A 62 -4.05 8.75 -2.54
N GLN A 63 -4.74 8.62 -3.68
CA GLN A 63 -6.10 8.07 -3.70
C GLN A 63 -6.13 6.64 -3.15
N THR A 64 -5.13 5.84 -3.50
CA THR A 64 -5.00 4.46 -3.06
C THR A 64 -4.80 4.37 -1.55
N ASN A 65 -3.85 5.12 -1.00
CA ASN A 65 -3.59 5.17 0.44
C ASN A 65 -4.83 5.63 1.22
N GLN A 66 -5.45 6.71 0.79
CA GLN A 66 -6.67 7.24 1.39
C GLN A 66 -7.81 6.20 1.38
N THR A 67 -8.03 5.55 0.24
CA THR A 67 -9.14 4.57 0.07
C THR A 67 -8.90 3.31 0.90
N ILE A 68 -7.68 2.78 0.88
CA ILE A 68 -7.33 1.57 1.64
C ILE A 68 -7.45 1.86 3.13
N ILE A 69 -6.75 2.88 3.64
CA ILE A 69 -6.73 3.19 5.08
C ILE A 69 -8.14 3.44 5.61
N ASP A 70 -8.95 4.25 4.91
CA ASP A 70 -10.35 4.51 5.29
C ASP A 70 -11.23 3.25 5.26
N SER A 71 -10.89 2.27 4.42
CA SER A 71 -11.70 1.05 4.28
C SER A 71 -11.36 -0.06 5.28
N ILE A 72 -10.11 -0.11 5.78
CA ILE A 72 -9.63 -1.16 6.68
C ILE A 72 -9.50 -0.70 8.14
N THR A 73 -9.58 0.60 8.39
CA THR A 73 -9.35 1.20 9.72
C THR A 73 -10.70 1.58 10.34
N PRO A 74 -11.03 1.16 11.57
CA PRO A 74 -12.22 1.61 12.28
C PRO A 74 -12.21 3.15 12.48
N GLN A 75 -13.37 3.78 12.47
CA GLN A 75 -13.50 5.25 12.58
C GLN A 75 -12.85 5.87 13.82
N TYR A 76 -12.73 5.13 14.91
CA TYR A 76 -12.10 5.58 16.17
C TYR A 76 -10.58 5.34 16.20
N ALA A 77 -10.02 4.78 15.14
CA ALA A 77 -8.63 4.37 15.07
C ALA A 77 -7.84 5.19 14.03
N GLY A 78 -6.53 5.17 14.17
CA GLY A 78 -5.57 5.80 13.27
C GLY A 78 -4.65 4.80 12.60
N VAL A 79 -3.83 5.29 11.70
CA VAL A 79 -2.81 4.51 10.99
C VAL A 79 -1.44 4.78 11.59
N ILE A 80 -0.72 3.72 11.97
CA ILE A 80 0.67 3.83 12.42
C ILE A 80 1.58 3.89 11.19
N ALA A 81 2.47 4.88 11.15
CA ALA A 81 3.45 5.04 10.07
C ALA A 81 4.78 5.61 10.60
N ALA A 82 5.87 5.45 9.86
CA ALA A 82 7.09 6.18 10.12
C ALA A 82 6.81 7.71 10.08
N SER A 83 7.52 8.49 10.90
CA SER A 83 7.39 9.95 10.87
C SER A 83 7.74 10.57 9.50
N THR A 84 8.47 9.85 8.66
CA THR A 84 8.79 10.16 7.26
C THR A 84 7.85 9.52 6.25
N GLY A 85 6.91 8.69 6.70
CA GLY A 85 5.99 7.97 5.83
C GLY A 85 5.18 8.91 4.94
N HIS A 86 4.95 8.50 3.70
CA HIS A 86 4.30 9.34 2.68
C HIS A 86 2.94 9.87 3.14
N VAL A 87 2.15 9.04 3.80
CA VAL A 87 0.83 9.41 4.36
C VAL A 87 0.91 10.50 5.43
N ASN A 88 2.06 10.66 6.10
CA ASN A 88 2.27 11.68 7.11
C ASN A 88 2.73 13.01 6.50
N VAL A 89 3.60 12.99 5.48
CA VAL A 89 4.35 14.20 5.07
C VAL A 89 4.05 14.69 3.64
N HIS A 90 3.54 13.83 2.74
CA HIS A 90 3.43 14.15 1.32
C HIS A 90 2.03 13.99 0.71
N GLU A 91 0.98 13.86 1.53
CA GLU A 91 -0.39 13.67 1.03
C GLU A 91 -1.36 14.78 1.42
N ALA A 92 -0.84 15.94 1.83
CA ALA A 92 -1.63 17.13 2.13
C ALA A 92 -2.83 16.90 3.08
N GLY A 93 -2.67 15.98 4.05
CA GLY A 93 -3.72 15.65 5.01
C GLY A 93 -4.82 14.75 4.42
N ALA A 94 -4.53 13.96 3.38
CA ALA A 94 -5.54 13.08 2.76
C ALA A 94 -6.07 12.03 3.74
N ILE A 95 -5.23 11.54 4.66
CA ILE A 95 -5.66 10.57 5.66
C ILE A 95 -6.54 11.23 6.72
N GLU A 96 -6.15 12.40 7.22
CA GLU A 96 -6.92 13.18 8.19
C GLU A 96 -8.27 13.61 7.61
N PHE A 97 -8.33 13.87 6.30
CA PHE A 97 -9.59 14.17 5.60
C PHE A 97 -10.58 13.00 5.66
N THR A 98 -10.13 11.76 5.81
CA THR A 98 -11.01 10.60 6.02
C THR A 98 -11.54 10.49 7.45
N GLY A 99 -10.97 11.24 8.38
CA GLY A 99 -11.28 11.20 9.81
C GLY A 99 -10.29 10.36 10.63
N HIS A 100 -9.27 9.79 9.99
CA HIS A 100 -8.23 9.01 10.67
C HIS A 100 -7.02 9.88 11.00
N LYS A 101 -6.41 9.62 12.16
CA LYS A 101 -5.16 10.24 12.57
C LYS A 101 -3.98 9.41 12.08
N VAL A 102 -2.93 10.06 11.58
CA VAL A 102 -1.64 9.40 11.41
C VAL A 102 -0.93 9.38 12.78
N LEU A 103 -0.61 8.16 13.25
CA LEU A 103 0.10 7.89 14.50
C LEU A 103 1.55 7.60 14.15
N THR A 104 2.43 8.58 14.38
CA THR A 104 3.82 8.47 13.92
C THR A 104 4.72 7.77 14.91
N LEU A 105 5.57 6.86 14.40
CA LEU A 105 6.72 6.31 15.11
C LEU A 105 8.01 6.96 14.63
N PRO A 106 9.07 6.96 15.46
CA PRO A 106 10.41 7.28 15.01
C PRO A 106 10.79 6.43 13.80
N HIS A 107 11.69 6.94 12.97
CA HIS A 107 12.19 6.18 11.83
C HIS A 107 13.68 5.93 11.91
N HIS A 108 14.14 4.80 11.36
CA HIS A 108 15.53 4.45 11.14
C HIS A 108 15.75 4.31 9.62
N ASP A 109 16.35 5.33 9.02
CA ASP A 109 16.50 5.43 7.55
C ASP A 109 15.18 5.24 6.78
N GLY A 110 14.08 5.81 7.28
CA GLY A 110 12.75 5.73 6.67
C GLY A 110 11.91 4.53 7.12
N LYS A 111 12.48 3.58 7.87
CA LYS A 111 11.79 2.37 8.37
C LYS A 111 11.32 2.54 9.80
N ILE A 112 10.20 1.91 10.16
CA ILE A 112 9.82 1.67 11.56
C ILE A 112 10.51 0.40 12.09
N ASP A 113 10.81 0.37 13.38
CA ASP A 113 11.32 -0.82 14.06
C ASP A 113 10.18 -1.60 14.71
N ALA A 114 10.24 -2.94 14.62
CA ALA A 114 9.19 -3.81 15.16
C ALA A 114 9.14 -3.78 16.70
N THR A 115 10.26 -3.58 17.37
CA THR A 115 10.32 -3.47 18.84
C THR A 115 9.66 -2.18 19.28
N GLU A 116 9.98 -1.06 18.64
CA GLU A 116 9.36 0.24 18.92
C GLU A 116 7.85 0.22 18.63
N LEU A 117 7.41 -0.48 17.58
CA LEU A 117 6.00 -0.69 17.28
C LEU A 117 5.30 -1.48 18.41
N ASP A 118 5.93 -2.55 18.88
CA ASP A 118 5.40 -3.36 20.00
C ASP A 118 5.32 -2.55 21.30
N GLU A 119 6.36 -1.79 21.62
CA GLU A 119 6.41 -0.91 22.79
C GLU A 119 5.36 0.21 22.72
N TYR A 120 5.15 0.81 21.56
CA TYR A 120 4.08 1.78 21.35
C TYR A 120 2.70 1.21 21.65
N CYS A 121 2.39 0.05 21.07
CA CYS A 121 1.10 -0.62 21.31
C CYS A 121 0.96 -1.08 22.76
N ALA A 122 2.00 -1.65 23.35
CA ALA A 122 1.99 -2.06 24.76
C ALA A 122 1.74 -0.88 25.71
N THR A 123 2.39 0.25 25.46
CA THR A 123 2.22 1.49 26.23
C THR A 123 0.80 2.03 26.09
N PHE A 124 0.26 2.02 24.85
CA PHE A 124 -1.12 2.43 24.60
C PHE A 124 -2.11 1.62 25.43
N TYR A 125 -2.05 0.29 25.37
CA TYR A 125 -3.00 -0.58 26.09
C TYR A 125 -2.76 -0.66 27.60
N ALA A 126 -1.59 -0.25 28.09
CA ALA A 126 -1.31 -0.14 29.52
C ALA A 126 -1.86 1.16 30.16
N ASP A 127 -2.22 2.16 29.36
CA ASP A 127 -2.80 3.40 29.85
C ASP A 127 -4.23 3.15 30.37
N GLY A 128 -4.51 3.55 31.59
CA GLY A 128 -5.85 3.38 32.20
C GLY A 128 -6.97 4.15 31.48
N ASN A 129 -6.61 5.11 30.64
CA ASN A 129 -7.54 5.94 29.86
C ASN A 129 -7.44 5.69 28.35
N TYR A 130 -6.84 4.59 27.91
CA TYR A 130 -6.64 4.31 26.48
C TYR A 130 -7.93 4.41 25.64
N THR A 131 -9.09 4.16 26.25
CA THR A 131 -10.40 4.29 25.58
C THR A 131 -10.77 5.73 25.20
N HIS A 132 -10.05 6.74 25.70
CA HIS A 132 -10.20 8.14 25.32
C HIS A 132 -9.21 8.56 24.22
N MET A 133 -8.33 7.69 23.79
CA MET A 133 -7.28 7.95 22.84
C MET A 133 -7.66 7.41 21.44
N VAL A 134 -6.96 7.87 20.39
CA VAL A 134 -7.10 7.26 19.08
C VAL A 134 -6.41 5.92 19.06
N PHE A 135 -7.15 4.86 18.77
CA PHE A 135 -6.62 3.50 18.76
C PHE A 135 -5.62 3.28 17.63
N PRO A 136 -4.57 2.46 17.82
CA PRO A 136 -3.79 1.90 16.73
C PRO A 136 -4.68 0.97 15.89
N GLY A 137 -4.94 1.34 14.63
CA GLY A 137 -5.93 0.66 13.80
C GLY A 137 -5.37 -0.14 12.64
N CYS A 138 -4.27 0.33 12.06
CA CYS A 138 -3.51 -0.41 11.05
C CYS A 138 -2.06 0.08 11.03
N VAL A 139 -1.17 -0.71 10.44
CA VAL A 139 0.23 -0.33 10.22
C VAL A 139 0.46 -0.11 8.74
N TYR A 140 1.05 1.04 8.40
CA TYR A 140 1.44 1.42 7.05
C TYR A 140 2.96 1.51 6.95
N ILE A 141 3.53 0.85 5.96
CA ILE A 141 4.94 0.96 5.59
C ILE A 141 5.09 1.06 4.08
N SER A 142 6.19 1.66 3.60
CA SER A 142 6.51 1.76 2.16
C SER A 142 7.66 0.82 1.78
N GLN A 143 7.52 0.11 0.66
CA GLN A 143 8.58 -0.75 0.09
C GLN A 143 8.78 -0.38 -1.40
N ALA A 144 9.92 0.27 -1.79
CA ALA A 144 10.93 0.89 -0.94
C ALA A 144 10.39 2.09 -0.16
N THR A 145 11.10 2.47 0.92
CA THR A 145 10.76 3.66 1.70
C THR A 145 10.98 4.95 0.91
N GLU A 146 10.52 6.08 1.43
CA GLU A 146 10.73 7.43 0.86
C GLU A 146 12.21 7.81 0.78
N TYR A 147 13.07 7.14 1.55
CA TYR A 147 14.54 7.31 1.53
C TYR A 147 15.24 6.32 0.58
N GLY A 148 14.48 5.45 -0.11
CA GLY A 148 15.01 4.42 -0.99
C GLY A 148 15.61 3.21 -0.27
N THR A 149 15.42 3.10 1.03
CA THR A 149 15.82 1.93 1.81
C THR A 149 14.80 0.79 1.66
N LEU A 150 15.25 -0.43 1.93
CA LEU A 150 14.43 -1.62 1.83
C LEU A 150 14.21 -2.24 3.21
N TYR A 151 12.99 -2.65 3.49
CA TYR A 151 12.76 -3.62 4.55
C TYR A 151 13.28 -4.98 4.09
N THR A 152 14.04 -5.66 4.93
CA THR A 152 14.40 -7.06 4.75
C THR A 152 13.22 -7.97 5.05
N LEU A 153 13.28 -9.21 4.58
CA LEU A 153 12.26 -10.23 4.89
C LEU A 153 12.08 -10.39 6.41
N ALA A 154 13.18 -10.43 7.15
CA ALA A 154 13.16 -10.56 8.61
C ALA A 154 12.47 -9.36 9.31
N GLU A 155 12.72 -8.13 8.85
CA GLU A 155 12.06 -6.93 9.38
C GLU A 155 10.55 -6.95 9.08
N LEU A 156 10.15 -7.31 7.86
CA LEU A 156 8.73 -7.44 7.50
C LEU A 156 8.01 -8.49 8.35
N GLU A 157 8.63 -9.66 8.54
CA GLU A 157 8.08 -10.72 9.39
C GLU A 157 7.98 -10.31 10.86
N ALA A 158 8.95 -9.54 11.35
CA ALA A 158 8.90 -9.00 12.72
C ALA A 158 7.73 -8.01 12.89
N ILE A 159 7.55 -7.08 11.96
CA ILE A 159 6.40 -6.15 11.95
C ILE A 159 5.09 -6.94 11.85
N ARG A 160 4.99 -7.94 10.97
CA ARG A 160 3.78 -8.80 10.84
C ARG A 160 3.42 -9.47 12.16
N LYS A 161 4.40 -9.96 12.92
CA LYS A 161 4.16 -10.58 14.24
C LYS A 161 3.52 -9.60 15.21
N VAL A 162 3.99 -8.36 15.25
CA VAL A 162 3.40 -7.31 16.09
C VAL A 162 1.97 -6.98 15.62
N CYS A 163 1.77 -6.81 14.31
CA CYS A 163 0.43 -6.58 13.74
C CYS A 163 -0.55 -7.70 14.15
N THR A 164 -0.10 -8.96 14.08
CA THR A 164 -0.92 -10.11 14.50
C THR A 164 -1.23 -10.10 16.00
N LYS A 165 -0.24 -9.72 16.83
CA LYS A 165 -0.41 -9.64 18.30
C LYS A 165 -1.51 -8.66 18.72
N TYR A 166 -1.65 -7.54 17.99
CA TYR A 166 -2.59 -6.47 18.31
C TYR A 166 -3.80 -6.40 17.36
N ASP A 167 -3.99 -7.43 16.53
CA ASP A 167 -5.09 -7.53 15.56
C ASP A 167 -5.19 -6.30 14.62
N MET A 168 -4.05 -5.85 14.14
CA MET A 168 -3.93 -4.73 13.19
C MET A 168 -3.62 -5.24 11.79
N PRO A 169 -4.33 -4.81 10.74
CA PRO A 169 -3.91 -5.07 9.38
C PRO A 169 -2.57 -4.38 9.06
N LEU A 170 -1.73 -5.09 8.29
CA LEU A 170 -0.50 -4.54 7.71
C LEU A 170 -0.75 -4.15 6.26
N PHE A 171 -0.61 -2.86 5.98
CA PHE A 171 -0.68 -2.29 4.64
C PHE A 171 0.72 -1.91 4.15
N ILE A 172 1.12 -2.44 2.97
CA ILE A 172 2.38 -2.11 2.32
C ILE A 172 2.13 -1.24 1.09
N ASP A 173 2.60 0.01 1.17
CA ASP A 173 2.65 0.94 0.06
C ASP A 173 3.74 0.49 -0.93
N GLY A 174 3.30 0.12 -2.11
CA GLY A 174 4.15 -0.37 -3.19
C GLY A 174 4.33 0.63 -4.34
N ALA A 175 4.27 1.96 -4.09
CA ALA A 175 4.44 2.97 -5.13
C ALA A 175 5.73 2.77 -5.95
N ARG A 176 6.76 2.18 -5.32
CA ARG A 176 8.05 1.84 -5.94
C ARG A 176 8.40 0.35 -5.83
N LEU A 177 7.39 -0.51 -5.65
CA LEU A 177 7.61 -1.94 -5.41
C LEU A 177 8.39 -2.62 -6.55
N GLY A 178 8.12 -2.26 -7.80
CA GLY A 178 8.86 -2.78 -8.95
C GLY A 178 10.37 -2.51 -8.87
N TYR A 179 10.77 -1.34 -8.40
CA TYR A 179 12.18 -1.03 -8.15
C TYR A 179 12.74 -1.78 -6.94
N ALA A 180 11.95 -1.86 -5.86
CA ALA A 180 12.36 -2.56 -4.64
C ALA A 180 12.66 -4.02 -4.91
N LEU A 181 11.80 -4.72 -5.65
CA LEU A 181 11.96 -6.14 -5.99
C LEU A 181 13.19 -6.45 -6.85
N THR A 182 13.68 -5.47 -7.61
CA THR A 182 14.86 -5.61 -8.50
C THR A 182 16.12 -4.96 -7.95
N ALA A 183 16.05 -4.33 -6.78
CA ALA A 183 17.17 -3.62 -6.19
C ALA A 183 18.26 -4.57 -5.68
N THR A 184 19.52 -4.12 -5.79
CA THR A 184 20.65 -4.87 -5.22
C THR A 184 20.49 -4.98 -3.70
N GLY A 185 20.62 -6.21 -3.17
CA GLY A 185 20.50 -6.50 -1.75
C GLY A 185 19.06 -6.71 -1.26
N ASN A 186 18.07 -6.66 -2.16
CA ASN A 186 16.72 -7.09 -1.82
C ASN A 186 16.67 -8.62 -1.60
N ASP A 187 16.05 -9.04 -0.50
CA ASP A 187 15.80 -10.45 -0.14
C ASP A 187 14.32 -10.81 -0.07
N VAL A 188 13.44 -9.90 -0.57
CA VAL A 188 11.98 -10.03 -0.52
C VAL A 188 11.43 -10.31 -1.90
N THR A 189 10.56 -11.29 -2.03
CA THR A 189 9.81 -11.58 -3.25
C THR A 189 8.40 -11.00 -3.22
N LEU A 190 7.72 -10.97 -4.37
CA LEU A 190 6.31 -10.58 -4.42
C LEU A 190 5.41 -11.57 -3.67
N GLU A 191 5.77 -12.85 -3.66
CA GLU A 191 5.10 -13.88 -2.87
C GLU A 191 5.24 -13.63 -1.36
N ASP A 192 6.42 -13.19 -0.90
CA ASP A 192 6.63 -12.82 0.50
C ASP A 192 5.77 -11.62 0.89
N ILE A 193 5.70 -10.59 0.05
CA ILE A 193 4.81 -9.44 0.27
C ILE A 193 3.36 -9.91 0.40
N ALA A 194 2.88 -10.76 -0.51
CA ALA A 194 1.51 -11.27 -0.49
C ALA A 194 1.22 -12.16 0.74
N ARG A 195 2.21 -12.90 1.24
CA ARG A 195 2.11 -13.73 2.44
C ARG A 195 2.07 -12.89 3.72
N ILE A 196 2.79 -11.78 3.76
CA ILE A 196 3.02 -10.97 4.95
C ILE A 196 1.96 -9.88 5.12
N ALA A 197 1.59 -9.19 4.04
CA ALA A 197 0.64 -8.08 4.07
C ALA A 197 -0.82 -8.56 4.05
N ASP A 198 -1.70 -7.83 4.72
CA ASP A 198 -3.15 -7.98 4.55
C ASP A 198 -3.63 -7.30 3.27
N VAL A 199 -2.99 -6.19 2.94
CA VAL A 199 -3.19 -5.45 1.70
C VAL A 199 -1.90 -4.78 1.29
N PHE A 200 -1.63 -4.75 -0.01
CA PHE A 200 -0.56 -3.95 -0.59
C PHE A 200 -0.99 -3.44 -1.96
N TYR A 201 -0.20 -2.54 -2.54
CA TYR A 201 -0.41 -2.27 -3.95
C TYR A 201 0.88 -2.33 -4.76
N ILE A 202 0.73 -2.64 -6.04
CA ILE A 202 1.80 -2.62 -7.04
C ILE A 202 1.65 -1.31 -7.80
N GLY A 203 2.59 -0.39 -7.56
CA GLY A 203 2.60 0.92 -8.20
C GLY A 203 2.94 0.83 -9.68
N GLY A 204 2.10 1.44 -10.52
CA GLY A 204 2.33 1.56 -11.96
C GLY A 204 2.83 2.93 -12.37
N THR A 205 2.39 3.98 -11.68
CA THR A 205 2.65 5.39 -12.04
C THR A 205 4.15 5.72 -12.15
N LYS A 206 4.99 5.18 -11.26
CA LYS A 206 6.43 5.48 -11.20
C LYS A 206 7.31 4.50 -11.98
N VAL A 207 6.75 3.40 -12.48
CA VAL A 207 7.50 2.33 -13.15
C VAL A 207 7.18 2.20 -14.64
N GLY A 208 6.66 3.26 -15.25
CA GLY A 208 6.44 3.33 -16.70
C GLY A 208 5.13 2.73 -17.18
N ALA A 209 4.13 2.54 -16.32
CA ALA A 209 2.80 2.08 -16.70
C ALA A 209 1.79 3.23 -16.93
N MET A 210 2.25 4.45 -17.14
CA MET A 210 1.49 5.68 -17.32
C MET A 210 0.86 6.17 -16.01
N PHE A 211 -0.07 5.45 -15.44
CA PHE A 211 -0.73 5.70 -14.16
C PHE A 211 -1.36 4.40 -13.66
N GLY A 212 -1.79 4.43 -12.41
CA GLY A 212 -2.57 3.35 -11.82
C GLY A 212 -1.78 2.48 -10.85
N GLU A 213 -2.54 1.99 -9.89
CA GLU A 213 -2.06 1.18 -8.79
C GLU A 213 -2.93 -0.08 -8.70
N ALA A 214 -2.31 -1.26 -8.66
CA ALA A 214 -3.01 -2.52 -8.47
C ALA A 214 -3.06 -2.85 -6.97
N VAL A 215 -4.19 -2.61 -6.34
CA VAL A 215 -4.44 -2.96 -4.93
C VAL A 215 -4.72 -4.45 -4.83
N VAL A 216 -4.03 -5.12 -3.92
CA VAL A 216 -4.11 -6.57 -3.70
C VAL A 216 -4.48 -6.83 -2.24
N PHE A 217 -5.67 -7.33 -2.01
CA PHE A 217 -6.11 -7.88 -0.72
C PHE A 217 -5.83 -9.38 -0.73
N THR A 218 -5.00 -9.85 0.20
CA THR A 218 -4.32 -11.15 0.09
C THR A 218 -5.10 -12.33 0.65
N HIS A 219 -6.04 -12.09 1.57
CA HIS A 219 -6.71 -13.15 2.33
C HIS A 219 -8.22 -13.19 2.12
N GLY A 220 -8.72 -12.75 0.96
CA GLY A 220 -10.16 -12.59 0.73
C GLY A 220 -10.79 -11.53 1.64
N ASN A 221 -9.98 -10.61 2.13
CA ASN A 221 -10.28 -9.63 3.17
C ASN A 221 -10.63 -8.23 2.61
N MET A 222 -10.88 -8.12 1.31
CA MET A 222 -11.36 -6.85 0.73
C MET A 222 -12.69 -6.46 1.39
N PRO A 223 -12.79 -5.26 1.97
CA PRO A 223 -14.04 -4.78 2.58
C PRO A 223 -15.21 -4.84 1.59
N LYS A 224 -16.37 -5.31 2.05
CA LYS A 224 -17.57 -5.48 1.19
C LYS A 224 -17.98 -4.20 0.45
N GLN A 225 -17.74 -3.03 1.07
CA GLN A 225 -18.07 -1.72 0.52
C GLN A 225 -16.89 -1.06 -0.19
N PHE A 226 -15.81 -1.78 -0.51
CA PHE A 226 -14.60 -1.18 -1.09
C PHE A 226 -14.87 -0.38 -2.36
N VAL A 227 -15.68 -0.92 -3.29
CA VAL A 227 -16.07 -0.20 -4.52
C VAL A 227 -16.83 1.09 -4.21
N THR A 228 -17.66 1.09 -3.16
CA THR A 228 -18.36 2.29 -2.70
C THR A 228 -17.38 3.34 -2.15
N MET A 229 -16.36 2.89 -1.43
CA MET A 229 -15.28 3.77 -0.93
C MET A 229 -14.48 4.37 -2.09
N VAL A 230 -14.11 3.56 -3.09
CA VAL A 230 -13.46 4.03 -4.33
C VAL A 230 -14.30 5.09 -5.03
N LYS A 231 -15.62 4.89 -5.12
CA LYS A 231 -16.53 5.85 -5.77
C LYS A 231 -16.64 7.17 -5.02
N ARG A 232 -16.40 7.15 -3.71
CA ARG A 232 -16.50 8.31 -2.82
C ARG A 232 -15.21 9.15 -2.83
N ARG A 233 -14.06 8.57 -3.15
CA ARG A 233 -12.74 9.20 -3.18
C ARG A 233 -12.30 9.55 -4.59
#